data_cbe796cad347c65077f6983e29fecf14
#
_entry.id   cbe796cad347c65077f6983e29fecf14
#
_cell.length_a   1.000
_cell.length_b   1.000
_cell.length_c   1.000
_cell.angle_alpha   90.00
_cell.angle_beta   90.00
_cell.angle_gamma   90.00
#
_symmetry.space_group_name_H-M   'P 1'
#
loop_
_entity.id
_entity.type
_entity.pdbx_description
1 polymer ?
#
loop_
_entity_poly.entity_id
_entity_poly.type
_entity_poly.pdbx_seq_one_letter_code
_entity_poly.pdbx_strand_id
1 'polypeptide(L)'
;MDFSLSPEHEMTRKVARDFAQKEIAPVVKEYDRRQEPIPFALARMGELGILGISIPVRYGGAGMDFISLGLVCEELEAVDTSLRVAMSVHTGLCSLTLLQWGTEEQKREFLVPLAKGTRIGCGAFTEPGAGSDVAAMAASAKRSGDCYVLNGEKMWISLASKADLALVAVKTNPASPKPSEGLSAFIVDLRSDGVKTGDIKGKLGVRAGATGWISFTDVKVPAANRIGEEGEGFKVTMSAFDHGRYTVASGATGLIRACLEASVSYAKTRKTFGKPIAERQLIQEKIAKMSQDYQIARLLYLQAGWLKNLGKRCTRETSYAKKFATEASFSAAAEAVQIHGAYGFSDEYDVERYLRNSKGAVIYEGSSEVQTLIQAGYALGTRVDKPLRCEPPAYDEKEWQA
;
A
#
# COMPACT_ATOMS: atom_id res chain seq x y z
N MET A 1 28.99 0.31 6.57
CA MET A 1 27.59 0.33 6.09
C MET A 1 27.42 1.65 5.36
N ASP A 2 27.04 1.63 4.10
CA ASP A 2 26.79 2.82 3.30
C ASP A 2 25.29 3.10 3.31
N PHE A 3 24.89 4.33 3.65
CA PHE A 3 23.50 4.79 3.66
C PHE A 3 23.17 5.67 2.46
N SER A 4 24.13 5.83 1.53
CA SER A 4 23.93 6.58 0.28
C SER A 4 22.98 5.85 -0.65
N LEU A 5 22.13 6.60 -1.33
CA LEU A 5 21.33 6.07 -2.42
C LEU A 5 22.20 5.96 -3.69
N SER A 6 22.00 4.92 -4.48
CA SER A 6 22.65 4.81 -5.79
C SER A 6 22.11 5.87 -6.79
N PRO A 7 22.81 6.14 -7.89
CA PRO A 7 22.31 7.02 -8.95
C PRO A 7 20.93 6.58 -9.49
N GLU A 8 20.70 5.26 -9.60
CA GLU A 8 19.43 4.68 -10.06
C GLU A 8 18.31 4.94 -9.05
N HIS A 9 18.58 4.82 -7.74
CA HIS A 9 17.65 5.18 -6.67
C HIS A 9 17.26 6.66 -6.74
N GLU A 10 18.24 7.56 -6.92
CA GLU A 10 17.98 9.00 -7.04
C GLU A 10 17.20 9.35 -8.31
N MET A 11 17.48 8.68 -9.44
CA MET A 11 16.72 8.86 -10.66
C MET A 11 15.27 8.40 -10.49
N THR A 12 15.05 7.21 -9.93
CA THR A 12 13.72 6.67 -9.64
C THR A 12 12.92 7.61 -8.73
N ARG A 13 13.56 8.07 -7.65
CA ARG A 13 12.96 9.05 -6.74
C ARG A 13 12.57 10.33 -7.44
N LYS A 14 13.45 10.82 -8.35
CA LYS A 14 13.18 12.04 -9.13
C LYS A 14 12.00 11.88 -10.05
N VAL A 15 11.88 10.76 -10.77
CA VAL A 15 10.74 10.49 -11.66
C VAL A 15 9.42 10.52 -10.88
N ALA A 16 9.34 9.82 -9.74
CA ALA A 16 8.15 9.78 -8.90
C ALA A 16 7.80 11.16 -8.34
N ARG A 17 8.82 11.92 -7.86
CA ARG A 17 8.65 13.28 -7.36
C ARG A 17 8.14 14.23 -8.44
N ASP A 18 8.76 14.20 -9.63
CA ASP A 18 8.40 15.09 -10.74
C ASP A 18 6.95 14.84 -11.16
N PHE A 19 6.53 13.59 -11.28
CA PHE A 19 5.15 13.23 -11.54
C PHE A 19 4.20 13.74 -10.45
N ALA A 20 4.48 13.41 -9.19
CA ALA A 20 3.63 13.79 -8.08
C ALA A 20 3.48 15.32 -7.94
N GLN A 21 4.60 16.05 -8.02
CA GLN A 21 4.60 17.49 -7.83
C GLN A 21 4.06 18.29 -9.03
N LYS A 22 4.38 17.85 -10.26
CA LYS A 22 4.04 18.62 -11.47
C LYS A 22 2.68 18.26 -12.05
N GLU A 23 2.27 16.99 -11.94
CA GLU A 23 1.03 16.54 -12.58
C GLU A 23 -0.11 16.35 -11.57
N ILE A 24 0.18 15.96 -10.31
CA ILE A 24 -0.84 15.62 -9.31
C ILE A 24 -1.10 16.77 -8.32
N ALA A 25 -0.06 17.36 -7.74
CA ALA A 25 -0.22 18.42 -6.73
C ALA A 25 -1.14 19.56 -7.19
N PRO A 26 -1.12 20.00 -8.47
CA PRO A 26 -2.00 21.08 -8.93
C PRO A 26 -3.50 20.75 -8.91
N VAL A 27 -3.87 19.47 -8.98
CA VAL A 27 -5.26 19.03 -9.17
C VAL A 27 -5.83 18.24 -7.99
N VAL A 28 -5.00 17.64 -7.14
CA VAL A 28 -5.44 16.69 -6.12
C VAL A 28 -6.46 17.26 -5.14
N LYS A 29 -6.34 18.53 -4.78
CA LYS A 29 -7.28 19.23 -3.87
C LYS A 29 -8.71 19.25 -4.44
N GLU A 30 -8.86 19.44 -5.73
CA GLU A 30 -10.15 19.43 -6.40
C GLU A 30 -10.77 18.02 -6.36
N TYR A 31 -9.98 16.99 -6.68
CA TYR A 31 -10.45 15.60 -6.66
C TYR A 31 -10.73 15.11 -5.22
N ASP A 32 -9.96 15.55 -4.22
CA ASP A 32 -10.27 15.29 -2.81
C ASP A 32 -11.63 15.88 -2.41
N ARG A 33 -11.93 17.13 -2.79
CA ARG A 33 -13.24 17.78 -2.55
C ARG A 33 -14.38 17.02 -3.25
N ARG A 34 -14.19 16.60 -4.50
CA ARG A 34 -15.17 15.84 -5.27
C ARG A 34 -15.33 14.40 -4.79
N GLN A 35 -14.38 13.89 -3.98
CA GLN A 35 -14.28 12.51 -3.59
C GLN A 35 -14.22 11.56 -4.79
N GLU A 36 -13.38 11.87 -5.75
CA GLU A 36 -13.22 11.17 -7.01
C GLU A 36 -11.74 10.88 -7.27
N PRO A 37 -11.40 9.71 -7.85
CA PRO A 37 -10.03 9.43 -8.25
C PRO A 37 -9.60 10.34 -9.42
N ILE A 38 -8.32 10.70 -9.43
CA ILE A 38 -7.72 11.48 -10.52
C ILE A 38 -7.70 10.60 -11.78
N PRO A 39 -8.42 10.96 -12.85
CA PRO A 39 -8.74 10.02 -13.94
C PRO A 39 -7.52 9.56 -14.74
N PHE A 40 -6.49 10.39 -14.87
CA PHE A 40 -5.29 10.07 -15.65
C PHE A 40 -4.17 9.44 -14.82
N ALA A 41 -4.26 9.44 -13.48
CA ALA A 41 -3.13 9.11 -12.62
C ALA A 41 -2.62 7.68 -12.82
N LEU A 42 -3.50 6.67 -12.86
CA LEU A 42 -3.09 5.27 -13.04
C LEU A 42 -2.45 5.01 -14.40
N ALA A 43 -3.03 5.55 -15.47
CA ALA A 43 -2.47 5.42 -16.82
C ALA A 43 -1.08 6.05 -16.88
N ARG A 44 -0.94 7.26 -16.33
CA ARG A 44 0.34 7.97 -16.31
C ARG A 44 1.40 7.26 -15.46
N MET A 45 1.01 6.65 -14.32
CA MET A 45 1.90 5.81 -13.52
C MET A 45 2.36 4.57 -14.31
N GLY A 46 1.49 3.98 -15.13
CA GLY A 46 1.85 2.89 -16.05
C GLY A 46 2.88 3.32 -17.08
N GLU A 47 2.64 4.44 -17.80
CA GLU A 47 3.56 5.01 -18.81
C GLU A 47 4.94 5.32 -18.24
N LEU A 48 5.01 5.76 -17.00
CA LEU A 48 6.27 6.05 -16.28
C LEU A 48 6.95 4.81 -15.71
N GLY A 49 6.38 3.61 -15.87
CA GLY A 49 6.89 2.37 -15.31
C GLY A 49 6.74 2.25 -13.78
N ILE A 50 6.05 3.19 -13.14
CA ILE A 50 5.86 3.26 -11.69
C ILE A 50 5.10 2.03 -11.18
N LEU A 51 4.03 1.60 -11.88
CA LEU A 51 3.20 0.47 -11.46
C LEU A 51 3.96 -0.86 -11.48
N GLY A 52 4.95 -1.02 -12.35
CA GLY A 52 5.82 -2.20 -12.46
C GLY A 52 7.21 -2.01 -11.88
N ILE A 53 7.44 -1.02 -11.01
CA ILE A 53 8.78 -0.59 -10.57
C ILE A 53 9.64 -1.76 -10.07
N SER A 54 9.13 -2.63 -9.21
CA SER A 54 9.84 -3.79 -8.64
C SER A 54 9.36 -5.12 -9.22
N ILE A 55 9.04 -5.13 -10.50
CA ILE A 55 8.74 -6.34 -11.26
C ILE A 55 9.86 -6.54 -12.30
N PRO A 56 10.40 -7.76 -12.44
CA PRO A 56 11.47 -8.04 -13.42
C PRO A 56 11.09 -7.65 -14.84
N VAL A 57 12.08 -7.22 -15.63
CA VAL A 57 11.89 -6.78 -17.03
C VAL A 57 11.27 -7.88 -17.89
N ARG A 58 11.63 -9.16 -17.67
CA ARG A 58 11.01 -10.31 -18.37
C ARG A 58 9.50 -10.43 -18.21
N TYR A 59 8.93 -9.78 -17.20
CA TYR A 59 7.47 -9.66 -16.99
C TYR A 59 6.94 -8.26 -17.30
N GLY A 60 7.74 -7.43 -17.97
CA GLY A 60 7.34 -6.10 -18.43
C GLY A 60 7.41 -5.00 -17.38
N GLY A 61 8.05 -5.25 -16.24
CA GLY A 61 8.31 -4.24 -15.21
C GLY A 61 9.58 -3.43 -15.47
N ALA A 62 9.90 -2.51 -14.57
CA ALA A 62 11.11 -1.68 -14.64
C ALA A 62 12.37 -2.39 -14.09
N GLY A 63 12.23 -3.55 -13.44
CA GLY A 63 13.33 -4.36 -12.93
C GLY A 63 14.10 -3.70 -11.78
N MET A 64 13.50 -2.70 -11.10
CA MET A 64 14.14 -2.02 -9.98
C MET A 64 13.92 -2.78 -8.67
N ASP A 65 14.75 -2.50 -7.69
CA ASP A 65 14.74 -3.15 -6.38
C ASP A 65 13.62 -2.68 -5.44
N PHE A 66 13.53 -3.28 -4.25
CA PHE A 66 12.52 -2.89 -3.26
C PHE A 66 12.80 -1.54 -2.58
N ILE A 67 14.07 -1.08 -2.55
CA ILE A 67 14.38 0.28 -2.07
C ILE A 67 13.76 1.30 -3.03
N SER A 68 13.88 1.10 -4.33
CA SER A 68 13.23 1.93 -5.36
C SER A 68 11.72 1.99 -5.18
N LEU A 69 11.04 0.86 -4.90
CA LEU A 69 9.61 0.85 -4.56
C LEU A 69 9.30 1.72 -3.35
N GLY A 70 10.11 1.62 -2.30
CA GLY A 70 9.94 2.44 -1.09
C GLY A 70 10.08 3.93 -1.37
N LEU A 71 11.09 4.32 -2.15
CA LEU A 71 11.32 5.71 -2.56
C LEU A 71 10.17 6.27 -3.40
N VAL A 72 9.64 5.47 -4.33
CA VAL A 72 8.45 5.85 -5.12
C VAL A 72 7.26 6.10 -4.19
N CYS A 73 6.96 5.18 -3.26
CA CYS A 73 5.87 5.35 -2.31
C CYS A 73 6.05 6.60 -1.43
N GLU A 74 7.28 6.89 -0.98
CA GLU A 74 7.62 8.09 -0.21
C GLU A 74 7.29 9.37 -0.99
N GLU A 75 7.70 9.45 -2.26
CA GLU A 75 7.47 10.64 -3.08
C GLU A 75 5.99 10.84 -3.45
N LEU A 76 5.27 9.76 -3.75
CA LEU A 76 3.85 9.84 -4.08
C LEU A 76 3.01 10.28 -2.88
N GLU A 77 3.23 9.72 -1.69
CA GLU A 77 2.43 10.07 -0.51
C GLU A 77 2.80 11.43 0.08
N ALA A 78 3.98 11.95 -0.21
CA ALA A 78 4.34 13.34 0.13
C ALA A 78 3.42 14.35 -0.58
N VAL A 79 2.77 13.98 -1.67
CA VAL A 79 1.75 14.80 -2.36
C VAL A 79 0.35 14.34 -1.97
N ASP A 80 0.04 13.04 -2.13
CA ASP A 80 -1.25 12.51 -1.69
C ASP A 80 -1.23 11.01 -1.42
N THR A 81 -1.83 10.62 -0.31
CA THR A 81 -1.97 9.23 0.11
C THR A 81 -2.70 8.36 -0.90
N SER A 82 -3.64 8.91 -1.69
CA SER A 82 -4.42 8.13 -2.67
C SER A 82 -3.54 7.50 -3.75
N LEU A 83 -2.46 8.17 -4.17
CA LEU A 83 -1.49 7.63 -5.14
C LEU A 83 -0.69 6.47 -4.56
N ARG A 84 -0.20 6.63 -3.32
CA ARG A 84 0.51 5.54 -2.65
C ARG A 84 -0.42 4.35 -2.40
N VAL A 85 -1.69 4.58 -2.07
CA VAL A 85 -2.69 3.50 -1.93
C VAL A 85 -2.81 2.71 -3.22
N ALA A 86 -2.80 3.36 -4.40
CA ALA A 86 -2.77 2.67 -5.68
C ALA A 86 -1.54 1.75 -5.80
N MET A 87 -0.35 2.23 -5.43
CA MET A 87 0.87 1.41 -5.37
C MET A 87 0.75 0.23 -4.40
N SER A 88 0.20 0.48 -3.19
CA SER A 88 0.02 -0.60 -2.21
C SER A 88 -0.82 -1.74 -2.76
N VAL A 89 -1.98 -1.42 -3.34
CA VAL A 89 -2.92 -2.49 -3.73
C VAL A 89 -2.58 -3.10 -5.09
N HIS A 90 -2.12 -2.31 -6.05
CA HIS A 90 -1.76 -2.79 -7.37
C HIS A 90 -0.40 -3.52 -7.36
N THR A 91 0.66 -2.83 -6.92
CA THR A 91 2.01 -3.40 -6.91
C THR A 91 2.21 -4.29 -5.70
N GLY A 92 1.94 -3.79 -4.48
CA GLY A 92 2.17 -4.51 -3.23
C GLY A 92 1.30 -5.75 -3.09
N LEU A 93 -0.03 -5.57 -3.01
CA LEU A 93 -0.94 -6.68 -2.72
C LEU A 93 -1.15 -7.63 -3.90
N CYS A 94 -1.22 -7.13 -5.14
CA CYS A 94 -1.54 -7.93 -6.31
C CYS A 94 -0.28 -8.42 -7.05
N SER A 95 0.49 -7.50 -7.64
CA SER A 95 1.59 -7.85 -8.55
C SER A 95 2.74 -8.60 -7.86
N LEU A 96 3.21 -8.13 -6.70
CA LEU A 96 4.29 -8.81 -5.96
C LEU A 96 3.85 -10.17 -5.39
N THR A 97 2.57 -10.32 -5.04
CA THR A 97 2.04 -11.63 -4.62
C THR A 97 1.98 -12.61 -5.80
N LEU A 98 1.59 -12.15 -7.00
CA LEU A 98 1.67 -12.95 -8.21
C LEU A 98 3.11 -13.31 -8.57
N LEU A 99 4.06 -12.38 -8.42
CA LEU A 99 5.48 -12.66 -8.65
C LEU A 99 5.99 -13.77 -7.72
N GLN A 100 5.56 -13.77 -6.44
CA GLN A 100 5.98 -14.75 -5.43
C GLN A 100 5.28 -16.10 -5.59
N TRP A 101 3.96 -16.12 -5.80
CA TRP A 101 3.12 -17.32 -5.68
C TRP A 101 2.59 -17.87 -6.99
N GLY A 102 2.59 -17.07 -8.06
CA GLY A 102 2.05 -17.44 -9.37
C GLY A 102 2.93 -18.44 -10.11
N THR A 103 2.31 -19.32 -10.92
CA THR A 103 3.02 -20.13 -11.92
C THR A 103 3.54 -19.24 -13.04
N GLU A 104 4.42 -19.76 -13.90
CA GLU A 104 4.93 -18.99 -15.04
C GLU A 104 3.82 -18.60 -16.03
N GLU A 105 2.82 -19.48 -16.23
CA GLU A 105 1.65 -19.22 -17.06
C GLU A 105 0.84 -18.05 -16.45
N GLN A 106 0.57 -18.09 -15.14
CA GLN A 106 -0.14 -17.03 -14.42
C GLN A 106 0.62 -15.70 -14.45
N LYS A 107 1.95 -15.73 -14.32
CA LYS A 107 2.77 -14.51 -14.44
C LYS A 107 2.70 -13.92 -15.83
N ARG A 108 2.77 -14.76 -16.89
CA ARG A 108 2.64 -14.29 -18.28
C ARG A 108 1.26 -13.71 -18.56
N GLU A 109 0.22 -14.36 -18.09
CA GLU A 109 -1.17 -13.96 -18.32
C GLU A 109 -1.58 -12.72 -17.52
N PHE A 110 -1.24 -12.68 -16.22
CA PHE A 110 -1.74 -11.66 -15.31
C PHE A 110 -0.69 -10.64 -14.89
N LEU A 111 0.54 -11.05 -14.57
CA LEU A 111 1.56 -10.14 -14.06
C LEU A 111 2.09 -9.19 -15.14
N VAL A 112 2.28 -9.68 -16.38
CA VAL A 112 2.79 -8.84 -17.47
C VAL A 112 1.89 -7.62 -17.76
N PRO A 113 0.57 -7.76 -17.96
CA PRO A 113 -0.28 -6.59 -18.18
C PRO A 113 -0.40 -5.69 -16.94
N LEU A 114 -0.30 -6.24 -15.72
CA LEU A 114 -0.25 -5.44 -14.49
C LEU A 114 1.04 -4.62 -14.42
N ALA A 115 2.20 -5.24 -14.64
CA ALA A 115 3.49 -4.55 -14.60
C ALA A 115 3.60 -3.41 -15.63
N LYS A 116 2.99 -3.58 -16.81
CA LYS A 116 2.89 -2.54 -17.84
C LYS A 116 1.82 -1.47 -17.56
N GLY A 117 0.97 -1.67 -16.54
CA GLY A 117 -0.15 -0.78 -16.25
C GLY A 117 -1.27 -0.80 -17.31
N THR A 118 -1.27 -1.78 -18.23
CA THR A 118 -2.36 -1.97 -19.22
C THR A 118 -3.60 -2.63 -18.61
N ARG A 119 -3.44 -3.32 -17.48
CA ARG A 119 -4.51 -3.75 -16.57
C ARG A 119 -4.17 -3.30 -15.16
N ILE A 120 -5.20 -3.00 -14.38
CA ILE A 120 -5.06 -2.57 -12.99
C ILE A 120 -5.50 -3.72 -12.07
N GLY A 121 -4.70 -3.99 -11.04
CA GLY A 121 -4.99 -5.00 -10.02
C GLY A 121 -5.35 -4.40 -8.67
N CYS A 122 -6.10 -5.16 -7.87
CA CYS A 122 -6.35 -4.85 -6.47
C CYS A 122 -6.30 -6.11 -5.60
N GLY A 123 -6.22 -5.93 -4.27
CA GLY A 123 -6.34 -7.01 -3.29
C GLY A 123 -7.72 -6.96 -2.61
N ALA A 124 -8.48 -8.06 -2.67
CA ALA A 124 -9.83 -8.16 -2.14
C ALA A 124 -9.90 -9.21 -1.01
N PHE A 125 -9.58 -8.78 0.21
CA PHE A 125 -9.49 -9.65 1.38
C PHE A 125 -10.55 -9.33 2.43
N THR A 126 -10.67 -8.06 2.83
CA THR A 126 -11.56 -7.57 3.88
C THR A 126 -13.03 -7.74 3.51
N GLU A 127 -13.87 -8.10 4.49
CA GLU A 127 -15.32 -8.23 4.39
C GLU A 127 -16.02 -7.34 5.42
N PRO A 128 -17.34 -7.08 5.29
CA PRO A 128 -18.07 -6.32 6.31
C PRO A 128 -17.90 -6.88 7.73
N GLY A 129 -17.81 -8.21 7.88
CA GLY A 129 -17.68 -8.92 9.15
C GLY A 129 -16.26 -9.40 9.49
N ALA A 130 -15.26 -9.22 8.60
CA ALA A 130 -13.92 -9.77 8.77
C ALA A 130 -12.84 -8.79 8.27
N GLY A 131 -12.16 -8.14 9.21
CA GLY A 131 -11.03 -7.24 8.95
C GLY A 131 -9.73 -7.81 9.50
N SER A 132 -9.39 -7.47 10.75
CA SER A 132 -8.19 -7.99 11.43
C SER A 132 -8.21 -9.50 11.63
N ASP A 133 -9.40 -10.09 11.83
CA ASP A 133 -9.61 -11.53 11.82
C ASP A 133 -9.85 -12.04 10.39
N VAL A 134 -8.76 -12.15 9.64
CA VAL A 134 -8.76 -12.58 8.23
C VAL A 134 -9.34 -14.00 8.06
N ALA A 135 -9.15 -14.88 9.04
CA ALA A 135 -9.62 -16.27 8.97
C ALA A 135 -11.15 -16.40 9.12
N ALA A 136 -11.81 -15.36 9.65
CA ALA A 136 -13.27 -15.32 9.82
C ALA A 136 -14.04 -14.95 8.54
N MET A 137 -13.35 -14.67 7.41
CA MET A 137 -14.04 -14.31 6.16
C MET A 137 -15.10 -15.36 5.77
N ALA A 138 -16.22 -14.87 5.23
CA ALA A 138 -17.40 -15.68 4.88
C ALA A 138 -17.54 -15.93 3.38
N ALA A 139 -17.01 -15.05 2.53
CA ALA A 139 -17.02 -15.27 1.08
C ALA A 139 -16.41 -16.62 0.74
N SER A 140 -17.04 -17.36 -0.14
CA SER A 140 -16.75 -18.77 -0.40
C SER A 140 -16.57 -19.08 -1.88
N ALA A 141 -15.90 -20.18 -2.18
CA ALA A 141 -15.79 -20.71 -3.52
C ALA A 141 -15.99 -22.23 -3.48
N LYS A 142 -16.89 -22.74 -4.32
CA LYS A 142 -17.16 -24.17 -4.44
C LYS A 142 -16.67 -24.67 -5.79
N ARG A 143 -15.89 -25.74 -5.79
CA ARG A 143 -15.40 -26.35 -7.02
C ARG A 143 -16.56 -26.96 -7.85
N SER A 144 -16.55 -26.69 -9.16
CA SER A 144 -17.52 -27.20 -10.14
C SER A 144 -16.77 -27.51 -11.44
N GLY A 145 -16.36 -28.74 -11.61
CA GLY A 145 -15.51 -29.16 -12.75
C GLY A 145 -14.18 -28.43 -12.77
N ASP A 146 -13.91 -27.73 -13.86
CA ASP A 146 -12.67 -26.97 -14.10
C ASP A 146 -12.71 -25.54 -13.55
N CYS A 147 -13.79 -25.19 -12.84
CA CYS A 147 -13.98 -23.85 -12.27
C CYS A 147 -14.27 -23.93 -10.78
N TYR A 148 -14.18 -22.75 -10.14
CA TYR A 148 -14.79 -22.48 -8.84
C TYR A 148 -15.90 -21.46 -9.00
N VAL A 149 -17.00 -21.64 -8.28
CA VAL A 149 -18.12 -20.71 -8.21
C VAL A 149 -17.99 -19.89 -6.94
N LEU A 150 -17.71 -18.60 -7.08
CA LEU A 150 -17.50 -17.66 -5.99
C LEU A 150 -18.78 -16.95 -5.61
N ASN A 151 -19.02 -16.82 -4.30
CA ASN A 151 -20.13 -16.07 -3.73
C ASN A 151 -19.67 -15.31 -2.48
N GLY A 152 -20.17 -14.08 -2.30
CA GLY A 152 -19.90 -13.25 -1.13
C GLY A 152 -19.58 -11.80 -1.47
N GLU A 153 -19.13 -11.06 -0.46
CA GLU A 153 -18.84 -9.63 -0.57
C GLU A 153 -17.48 -9.29 0.01
N LYS A 154 -16.79 -8.32 -0.60
CA LYS A 154 -15.57 -7.70 -0.10
C LYS A 154 -15.81 -6.20 0.09
N MET A 155 -15.27 -5.65 1.16
CA MET A 155 -15.51 -4.26 1.58
C MET A 155 -14.17 -3.55 1.83
N TRP A 156 -14.15 -2.23 1.67
CA TRP A 156 -12.96 -1.39 1.85
C TRP A 156 -11.83 -1.71 0.87
N ILE A 157 -12.21 -2.14 -0.34
CA ILE A 157 -11.26 -2.51 -1.39
C ILE A 157 -10.84 -1.28 -2.17
N SER A 158 -9.59 -0.90 -2.04
CA SER A 158 -9.03 0.19 -2.85
C SER A 158 -8.92 -0.24 -4.30
N LEU A 159 -9.26 0.67 -5.20
CA LEU A 159 -9.40 0.47 -6.65
C LEU A 159 -10.53 -0.49 -7.06
N ALA A 160 -11.50 -0.82 -6.21
CA ALA A 160 -12.59 -1.75 -6.53
C ALA A 160 -13.30 -1.42 -7.86
N SER A 161 -13.61 -0.13 -8.11
CA SER A 161 -14.30 0.34 -9.33
C SER A 161 -13.35 0.64 -10.51
N LYS A 162 -12.05 0.52 -10.32
CA LYS A 162 -11.01 0.89 -11.31
C LYS A 162 -10.15 -0.28 -11.74
N ALA A 163 -10.10 -1.35 -10.93
CA ALA A 163 -9.30 -2.53 -11.22
C ALA A 163 -9.98 -3.43 -12.27
N ASP A 164 -9.14 -4.07 -13.08
CA ASP A 164 -9.53 -5.13 -14.01
C ASP A 164 -9.45 -6.50 -13.36
N LEU A 165 -8.49 -6.67 -12.43
CA LEU A 165 -8.19 -7.93 -11.75
C LEU A 165 -8.21 -7.73 -10.24
N ALA A 166 -8.72 -8.73 -9.52
CA ALA A 166 -8.60 -8.79 -8.07
C ALA A 166 -7.91 -10.08 -7.62
N LEU A 167 -6.93 -9.95 -6.72
CA LEU A 167 -6.46 -11.08 -5.91
C LEU A 167 -7.44 -11.25 -4.74
N VAL A 168 -8.24 -12.32 -4.79
CA VAL A 168 -9.35 -12.55 -3.88
C VAL A 168 -9.06 -13.76 -2.99
N ALA A 169 -9.16 -13.61 -1.67
CA ALA A 169 -9.14 -14.74 -0.75
C ALA A 169 -10.58 -15.12 -0.37
N VAL A 170 -10.89 -16.43 -0.42
CA VAL A 170 -12.21 -16.98 -0.13
C VAL A 170 -12.10 -18.33 0.57
N LYS A 171 -13.16 -18.75 1.22
CA LYS A 171 -13.27 -20.05 1.89
C LYS A 171 -13.62 -21.13 0.87
N THR A 172 -12.72 -22.08 0.67
CA THR A 172 -12.95 -23.28 -0.19
C THR A 172 -13.28 -24.52 0.63
N ASN A 173 -12.80 -24.59 1.88
CA ASN A 173 -13.12 -25.68 2.80
C ASN A 173 -13.67 -25.13 4.13
N PRO A 174 -14.98 -24.95 4.26
CA PRO A 174 -15.60 -24.46 5.49
C PRO A 174 -15.51 -25.45 6.67
N ALA A 175 -15.27 -26.74 6.41
CA ALA A 175 -15.15 -27.78 7.41
C ALA A 175 -13.71 -27.98 7.92
N SER A 176 -12.74 -27.16 7.46
CA SER A 176 -11.37 -27.25 7.94
C SER A 176 -11.29 -27.02 9.45
N PRO A 177 -10.62 -27.93 10.22
CA PRO A 177 -10.48 -27.77 11.66
C PRO A 177 -9.66 -26.53 12.04
N LYS A 178 -8.89 -25.98 11.09
CA LYS A 178 -8.20 -24.71 11.22
C LYS A 178 -8.75 -23.74 10.16
N PRO A 179 -9.50 -22.70 10.53
CA PRO A 179 -10.12 -21.78 9.58
C PRO A 179 -9.15 -21.18 8.56
N SER A 180 -7.91 -20.90 8.95
CA SER A 180 -6.86 -20.39 8.07
C SER A 180 -6.44 -21.38 6.97
N GLU A 181 -6.55 -22.69 7.19
CA GLU A 181 -6.26 -23.74 6.20
C GLU A 181 -7.46 -24.05 5.30
N GLY A 182 -8.62 -23.46 5.57
CA GLY A 182 -9.81 -23.54 4.72
C GLY A 182 -9.90 -22.47 3.64
N LEU A 183 -8.90 -21.58 3.55
CA LEU A 183 -8.89 -20.45 2.61
C LEU A 183 -8.05 -20.75 1.38
N SER A 184 -8.50 -20.29 0.21
CA SER A 184 -7.75 -20.29 -1.05
C SER A 184 -7.74 -18.89 -1.67
N ALA A 185 -6.78 -18.61 -2.52
CA ALA A 185 -6.65 -17.34 -3.22
C ALA A 185 -6.83 -17.52 -4.73
N PHE A 186 -7.46 -16.55 -5.38
CA PHE A 186 -7.74 -16.57 -6.82
C PHE A 186 -7.47 -15.21 -7.45
N ILE A 187 -7.02 -15.20 -8.71
CA ILE A 187 -7.13 -14.01 -9.56
C ILE A 187 -8.49 -14.05 -10.25
N VAL A 188 -9.28 -13.00 -10.02
CA VAL A 188 -10.62 -12.84 -10.57
C VAL A 188 -10.66 -11.66 -11.52
N ASP A 189 -11.14 -11.86 -12.75
CA ASP A 189 -11.44 -10.75 -13.67
C ASP A 189 -12.74 -10.06 -13.19
N LEU A 190 -12.62 -8.77 -12.86
CA LEU A 190 -13.73 -8.00 -12.32
C LEU A 190 -14.81 -7.65 -13.36
N ARG A 191 -14.58 -7.99 -14.63
CA ARG A 191 -15.59 -7.89 -15.71
C ARG A 191 -16.40 -9.15 -15.88
N SER A 192 -16.13 -10.21 -15.12
CA SER A 192 -16.86 -11.48 -15.17
C SER A 192 -18.33 -11.30 -14.78
N ASP A 193 -19.21 -12.09 -15.40
CA ASP A 193 -20.61 -12.13 -15.02
C ASP A 193 -20.78 -12.47 -13.54
N GLY A 194 -21.71 -11.76 -12.87
CA GLY A 194 -21.95 -11.92 -11.43
C GLY A 194 -21.07 -11.04 -10.54
N VAL A 195 -20.07 -10.31 -11.08
CA VAL A 195 -19.29 -9.33 -10.34
C VAL A 195 -19.98 -7.97 -10.38
N LYS A 196 -20.09 -7.33 -9.21
CA LYS A 196 -20.49 -5.92 -9.10
C LYS A 196 -19.51 -5.19 -8.20
N THR A 197 -19.24 -3.94 -8.54
CA THR A 197 -18.33 -3.05 -7.76
C THR A 197 -18.99 -1.70 -7.53
N GLY A 198 -18.55 -1.01 -6.49
CA GLY A 198 -18.99 0.37 -6.24
C GLY A 198 -18.06 1.07 -5.29
N ASP A 199 -18.13 2.40 -5.27
CA ASP A 199 -17.29 3.26 -4.43
C ASP A 199 -17.98 3.64 -3.12
N ILE A 200 -17.18 3.77 -2.05
CA ILE A 200 -17.61 4.30 -0.75
C ILE A 200 -17.31 5.80 -0.73
N LYS A 201 -18.35 6.62 -0.63
CA LYS A 201 -18.26 8.07 -0.43
C LYS A 201 -18.31 8.43 1.07
N GLY A 202 -17.99 9.67 1.41
CA GLY A 202 -18.03 10.15 2.80
C GLY A 202 -16.88 9.69 3.68
N LYS A 203 -15.77 9.20 3.12
CA LYS A 203 -14.57 8.85 3.87
C LYS A 203 -13.98 10.08 4.55
N LEU A 204 -13.34 9.89 5.71
CA LEU A 204 -12.60 10.96 6.39
C LEU A 204 -11.44 11.48 5.52
N GLY A 205 -10.63 10.57 4.96
CA GLY A 205 -9.47 10.88 4.13
C GLY A 205 -9.34 9.95 2.93
N VAL A 206 -8.24 10.08 2.18
CA VAL A 206 -7.98 9.33 0.95
C VAL A 206 -9.15 9.48 -0.04
N ARG A 207 -9.68 10.70 -0.11
CA ARG A 207 -10.90 10.99 -0.86
C ARG A 207 -10.68 11.04 -2.36
N ALA A 208 -9.45 11.38 -2.79
CA ALA A 208 -9.04 11.32 -4.20
C ALA A 208 -8.68 9.90 -4.66
N GLY A 209 -9.02 8.88 -3.88
CA GLY A 209 -8.81 7.45 -4.18
C GLY A 209 -10.11 6.67 -4.24
N ALA A 210 -10.20 5.75 -5.18
CA ALA A 210 -11.32 4.81 -5.30
C ALA A 210 -11.17 3.73 -4.21
N THR A 211 -12.01 3.78 -3.18
CA THR A 211 -12.16 2.72 -2.18
C THR A 211 -13.61 2.28 -2.19
N GLY A 212 -13.86 0.98 -2.28
CA GLY A 212 -15.21 0.50 -2.53
C GLY A 212 -15.47 -0.89 -2.00
N TRP A 213 -16.39 -1.56 -2.66
CA TRP A 213 -16.82 -2.92 -2.39
C TRP A 213 -16.87 -3.72 -3.69
N ILE A 214 -16.78 -5.05 -3.56
CA ILE A 214 -16.92 -6.01 -4.64
C ILE A 214 -17.90 -7.09 -4.16
N SER A 215 -18.92 -7.37 -4.95
CA SER A 215 -19.89 -8.45 -4.72
C SER A 215 -19.73 -9.51 -5.79
N PHE A 216 -19.78 -10.77 -5.38
CA PHE A 216 -19.71 -11.95 -6.22
C PHE A 216 -20.99 -12.75 -6.07
N THR A 217 -21.69 -12.99 -7.18
CA THR A 217 -22.90 -13.82 -7.24
C THR A 217 -22.70 -14.87 -8.34
N ASP A 218 -22.47 -16.10 -7.92
CA ASP A 218 -22.21 -17.26 -8.79
C ASP A 218 -21.11 -17.03 -9.85
N VAL A 219 -20.06 -16.29 -9.47
CA VAL A 219 -18.95 -15.95 -10.36
C VAL A 219 -18.11 -17.19 -10.65
N LYS A 220 -18.03 -17.57 -11.92
CA LYS A 220 -17.22 -18.69 -12.38
C LYS A 220 -15.77 -18.26 -12.58
N VAL A 221 -14.85 -18.83 -11.81
CA VAL A 221 -13.42 -18.57 -11.89
C VAL A 221 -12.72 -19.86 -12.31
N PRO A 222 -11.93 -19.87 -13.40
CA PRO A 222 -11.15 -21.06 -13.79
C PRO A 222 -10.28 -21.58 -12.66
N ALA A 223 -10.17 -22.89 -12.49
CA ALA A 223 -9.32 -23.49 -11.49
C ALA A 223 -7.82 -23.11 -11.67
N ALA A 224 -7.44 -22.83 -12.93
CA ALA A 224 -6.10 -22.35 -13.29
C ALA A 224 -5.77 -20.94 -12.70
N ASN A 225 -6.79 -20.17 -12.31
CA ASN A 225 -6.60 -18.84 -11.69
C ASN A 225 -6.37 -18.92 -10.17
N ARG A 226 -6.34 -20.14 -9.57
CA ARG A 226 -6.01 -20.30 -8.16
C ARG A 226 -4.51 -20.01 -7.94
N ILE A 227 -4.22 -19.10 -7.01
CA ILE A 227 -2.86 -18.73 -6.62
C ILE A 227 -2.44 -19.57 -5.42
N GLY A 228 -1.37 -20.31 -5.58
CA GLY A 228 -0.97 -21.34 -4.61
C GLY A 228 -1.85 -22.60 -4.65
N GLU A 229 -1.67 -23.47 -3.67
CA GLU A 229 -2.50 -24.67 -3.53
C GLU A 229 -3.80 -24.36 -2.78
N GLU A 230 -4.80 -25.26 -2.91
CA GLU A 230 -6.02 -25.16 -2.12
C GLU A 230 -5.67 -25.25 -0.63
N GLY A 231 -6.22 -24.34 0.19
CA GLY A 231 -5.87 -24.21 1.61
C GLY A 231 -4.67 -23.29 1.91
N GLU A 232 -3.95 -22.80 0.90
CA GLU A 232 -2.84 -21.85 1.11
C GLU A 232 -3.26 -20.37 1.08
N GLY A 233 -4.55 -20.06 0.86
CA GLY A 233 -5.03 -18.69 0.71
C GLY A 233 -4.67 -17.76 1.87
N PHE A 234 -4.62 -18.27 3.10
CA PHE A 234 -4.16 -17.47 4.24
C PHE A 234 -2.67 -17.09 4.13
N LYS A 235 -1.80 -18.03 3.71
CA LYS A 235 -0.37 -17.76 3.52
C LYS A 235 -0.14 -16.74 2.40
N VAL A 236 -0.86 -16.89 1.28
CA VAL A 236 -0.84 -15.93 0.15
C VAL A 236 -1.27 -14.55 0.62
N THR A 237 -2.36 -14.46 1.40
CA THR A 237 -2.85 -13.19 1.95
C THR A 237 -1.84 -12.54 2.91
N MET A 238 -1.18 -13.33 3.77
CA MET A 238 -0.16 -12.79 4.67
C MET A 238 1.08 -12.29 3.92
N SER A 239 1.48 -12.97 2.83
CA SER A 239 2.56 -12.48 1.95
C SER A 239 2.16 -11.15 1.29
N ALA A 240 0.93 -11.04 0.78
CA ALA A 240 0.40 -9.79 0.24
C ALA A 240 0.48 -8.65 1.29
N PHE A 241 0.07 -8.93 2.52
CA PHE A 241 0.11 -7.92 3.59
C PHE A 241 1.54 -7.50 3.98
N ASP A 242 2.53 -8.38 3.89
CA ASP A 242 3.92 -8.00 4.15
C ASP A 242 4.48 -7.06 3.07
N HIS A 243 4.03 -7.21 1.80
CA HIS A 243 4.33 -6.24 0.75
C HIS A 243 3.58 -4.92 0.96
N GLY A 244 2.30 -4.98 1.30
CA GLY A 244 1.48 -3.79 1.54
C GLY A 244 1.96 -2.98 2.75
N ARG A 245 2.30 -3.62 3.88
CA ARG A 245 2.87 -2.94 5.05
C ARG A 245 4.13 -2.16 4.73
N TYR A 246 4.98 -2.71 3.86
CA TYR A 246 6.19 -2.05 3.39
C TYR A 246 5.87 -0.77 2.62
N THR A 247 4.96 -0.83 1.65
CA THR A 247 4.55 0.34 0.86
C THR A 247 3.83 1.39 1.70
N VAL A 248 3.04 0.97 2.71
CA VAL A 248 2.41 1.90 3.68
C VAL A 248 3.46 2.59 4.54
N ALA A 249 4.46 1.86 5.04
CA ALA A 249 5.52 2.44 5.88
C ALA A 249 6.33 3.51 5.14
N SER A 250 6.76 3.18 3.91
CA SER A 250 7.54 4.11 3.09
C SER A 250 6.72 5.34 2.67
N GLY A 251 5.44 5.15 2.30
CA GLY A 251 4.57 6.27 1.98
C GLY A 251 4.29 7.19 3.18
N ALA A 252 3.93 6.63 4.35
CA ALA A 252 3.70 7.41 5.56
C ALA A 252 4.95 8.22 5.96
N THR A 253 6.16 7.72 5.65
CA THR A 253 7.41 8.48 5.81
C THR A 253 7.41 9.74 4.92
N GLY A 254 6.93 9.63 3.68
CA GLY A 254 6.74 10.77 2.78
C GLY A 254 5.76 11.80 3.32
N LEU A 255 4.69 11.35 3.97
CA LEU A 255 3.72 12.24 4.60
C LEU A 255 4.31 12.99 5.81
N ILE A 256 5.19 12.35 6.62
CA ILE A 256 5.93 13.07 7.67
C ILE A 256 6.78 14.18 7.06
N ARG A 257 7.49 13.90 5.96
CA ARG A 257 8.29 14.90 5.23
C ARG A 257 7.42 16.05 4.72
N ALA A 258 6.29 15.77 4.10
CA ALA A 258 5.37 16.82 3.61
C ALA A 258 4.88 17.72 4.76
N CYS A 259 4.52 17.16 5.90
CA CYS A 259 4.13 17.90 7.10
C CYS A 259 5.29 18.78 7.62
N LEU A 260 6.51 18.25 7.66
CA LEU A 260 7.71 18.97 8.07
C LEU A 260 7.99 20.16 7.13
N GLU A 261 8.02 19.91 5.80
CA GLU A 261 8.30 20.96 4.80
C GLU A 261 7.26 22.08 4.84
N ALA A 262 5.96 21.74 4.91
CA ALA A 262 4.89 22.70 5.05
C ALA A 262 5.01 23.53 6.34
N SER A 263 5.29 22.87 7.47
CA SER A 263 5.47 23.51 8.77
C SER A 263 6.66 24.48 8.80
N VAL A 264 7.79 24.08 8.24
CA VAL A 264 9.01 24.90 8.15
C VAL A 264 8.76 26.13 7.26
N SER A 265 8.13 25.94 6.09
CA SER A 265 7.82 27.03 5.18
C SER A 265 6.88 28.06 5.83
N TYR A 266 5.80 27.59 6.45
CA TYR A 266 4.85 28.46 7.13
C TYR A 266 5.47 29.15 8.34
N ALA A 267 6.24 28.45 9.17
CA ALA A 267 6.85 29.01 10.35
C ALA A 267 7.85 30.14 10.04
N LYS A 268 8.56 30.07 8.91
CA LYS A 268 9.50 31.11 8.46
C LYS A 268 8.79 32.39 7.98
N THR A 269 7.58 32.28 7.44
CA THR A 269 6.85 33.39 6.83
C THR A 269 5.82 34.02 7.77
N ARG A 270 5.13 33.21 8.58
CA ARG A 270 4.11 33.67 9.53
C ARG A 270 4.74 34.41 10.69
N LYS A 271 4.26 35.63 10.94
CA LYS A 271 4.73 36.47 12.06
C LYS A 271 3.67 36.58 13.15
N THR A 272 4.09 36.54 14.39
CA THR A 272 3.30 36.88 15.58
C THR A 272 4.16 37.70 16.53
N PHE A 273 3.56 38.72 17.16
CA PHE A 273 4.31 39.66 18.03
C PHE A 273 5.58 40.21 17.36
N GLY A 274 5.46 40.58 16.07
CA GLY A 274 6.52 41.21 15.29
C GLY A 274 7.61 40.29 14.73
N LYS A 275 7.62 38.99 15.06
CA LYS A 275 8.68 38.03 14.67
C LYS A 275 8.12 36.79 14.01
N PRO A 276 8.90 36.10 13.12
CA PRO A 276 8.52 34.79 12.61
C PRO A 276 8.25 33.80 13.73
N ILE A 277 7.23 32.94 13.56
CA ILE A 277 6.93 31.92 14.58
C ILE A 277 8.02 30.85 14.66
N ALA A 278 8.88 30.72 13.67
CA ALA A 278 10.07 29.89 13.70
C ALA A 278 11.04 30.23 14.85
N GLU A 279 10.99 31.45 15.40
CA GLU A 279 11.79 31.87 16.54
C GLU A 279 11.18 31.43 17.90
N ARG A 280 10.01 30.77 17.90
CA ARG A 280 9.34 30.30 19.12
C ARG A 280 9.79 28.88 19.46
N GLN A 281 10.26 28.67 20.70
CA GLN A 281 10.78 27.37 21.13
C GLN A 281 9.77 26.22 21.01
N LEU A 282 8.48 26.45 21.31
CA LEU A 282 7.42 25.44 21.16
C LEU A 282 7.14 25.07 19.69
N ILE A 283 7.42 25.96 18.74
CA ILE A 283 7.35 25.64 17.30
C ILE A 283 8.60 24.86 16.87
N GLN A 284 9.79 25.26 17.38
CA GLN A 284 11.04 24.55 17.12
C GLN A 284 11.00 23.11 17.64
N GLU A 285 10.42 22.88 18.82
CA GLU A 285 10.23 21.53 19.37
C GLU A 285 9.42 20.63 18.42
N LYS A 286 8.27 21.11 17.92
CA LYS A 286 7.42 20.40 16.98
C LYS A 286 8.16 20.06 15.68
N ILE A 287 8.87 21.02 15.11
CA ILE A 287 9.66 20.86 13.89
C ILE A 287 10.82 19.86 14.12
N ALA A 288 11.51 19.95 15.25
CA ALA A 288 12.59 19.03 15.62
C ALA A 288 12.08 17.57 15.74
N LYS A 289 10.91 17.39 16.38
CA LYS A 289 10.29 16.07 16.47
C LYS A 289 9.90 15.50 15.11
N MET A 290 9.26 16.29 14.23
CA MET A 290 8.93 15.85 12.86
C MET A 290 10.18 15.45 12.08
N SER A 291 11.27 16.23 12.21
CA SER A 291 12.55 15.96 11.55
C SER A 291 13.16 14.64 12.04
N GLN A 292 13.14 14.40 13.36
CA GLN A 292 13.63 13.17 13.96
C GLN A 292 12.78 11.96 13.52
N ASP A 293 11.45 12.08 13.60
CA ASP A 293 10.51 11.02 13.23
C ASP A 293 10.67 10.63 11.74
N TYR A 294 10.87 11.61 10.85
CA TYR A 294 11.17 11.36 9.45
C TYR A 294 12.41 10.50 9.26
N GLN A 295 13.52 10.84 9.94
CA GLN A 295 14.76 10.07 9.85
C GLN A 295 14.60 8.64 10.36
N ILE A 296 13.94 8.46 11.50
CA ILE A 296 13.69 7.13 12.08
C ILE A 296 12.83 6.30 11.14
N ALA A 297 11.70 6.84 10.67
CA ALA A 297 10.79 6.15 9.76
C ALA A 297 11.50 5.73 8.46
N ARG A 298 12.33 6.62 7.92
CA ARG A 298 13.11 6.38 6.71
C ARG A 298 14.11 5.24 6.89
N LEU A 299 14.87 5.22 7.97
CA LEU A 299 15.80 4.13 8.27
C LEU A 299 15.10 2.79 8.42
N LEU A 300 13.91 2.75 9.06
CA LEU A 300 13.15 1.52 9.26
C LEU A 300 12.64 0.93 7.94
N TYR A 301 12.08 1.74 7.03
CA TYR A 301 11.62 1.18 5.76
C TYR A 301 12.78 0.83 4.82
N LEU A 302 13.90 1.58 4.84
CA LEU A 302 15.09 1.24 4.06
C LEU A 302 15.69 -0.10 4.52
N GLN A 303 15.74 -0.36 5.84
CA GLN A 303 16.13 -1.66 6.37
C GLN A 303 15.22 -2.78 5.87
N ALA A 304 13.90 -2.57 5.92
CA ALA A 304 12.95 -3.55 5.43
C ALA A 304 13.11 -3.80 3.90
N GLY A 305 13.31 -2.73 3.11
CA GLY A 305 13.59 -2.83 1.67
C GLY A 305 14.87 -3.60 1.36
N TRP A 306 15.93 -3.34 2.11
CA TRP A 306 17.18 -4.07 1.99
C TRP A 306 17.02 -5.57 2.28
N LEU A 307 16.27 -5.93 3.33
CA LEU A 307 15.97 -7.34 3.63
C LEU A 307 15.14 -8.01 2.53
N LYS A 308 14.18 -7.27 1.94
CA LYS A 308 13.43 -7.73 0.78
C LYS A 308 14.33 -7.98 -0.44
N ASN A 309 15.30 -7.11 -0.70
CA ASN A 309 16.28 -7.31 -1.76
C ASN A 309 17.07 -8.61 -1.57
N LEU A 310 17.30 -9.04 -0.34
CA LEU A 310 17.94 -10.32 -0.02
C LEU A 310 16.99 -11.54 -0.08
N GLY A 311 15.73 -11.36 -0.49
CA GLY A 311 14.73 -12.42 -0.47
C GLY A 311 14.37 -12.89 0.94
N LYS A 312 14.70 -12.13 1.98
CA LYS A 312 14.43 -12.51 3.36
C LYS A 312 13.03 -12.12 3.78
N ARG A 313 12.38 -13.00 4.53
CA ARG A 313 11.17 -12.61 5.25
C ARG A 313 11.51 -11.53 6.25
N CYS A 314 10.72 -10.47 6.23
CA CYS A 314 10.94 -9.29 7.07
C CYS A 314 9.62 -8.80 7.70
N THR A 315 8.73 -9.74 8.06
CA THR A 315 7.43 -9.44 8.69
C THR A 315 7.59 -8.58 9.95
N ARG A 316 8.62 -8.87 10.77
CA ARG A 316 8.94 -8.08 11.97
C ARG A 316 9.37 -6.66 11.62
N GLU A 317 10.29 -6.52 10.69
CA GLU A 317 10.86 -5.23 10.28
C GLU A 317 9.84 -4.37 9.56
N THR A 318 9.02 -4.95 8.68
CA THR A 318 7.92 -4.23 8.05
C THR A 318 6.84 -3.82 9.06
N SER A 319 6.62 -4.64 10.11
CA SER A 319 5.72 -4.29 11.21
C SER A 319 6.25 -3.10 12.03
N TYR A 320 7.56 -3.07 12.35
CA TYR A 320 8.19 -1.93 13.01
C TYR A 320 8.07 -0.66 12.16
N ALA A 321 8.44 -0.75 10.89
CA ALA A 321 8.40 0.38 9.97
C ALA A 321 6.97 0.91 9.81
N LYS A 322 5.98 0.02 9.59
CA LYS A 322 4.58 0.41 9.40
C LYS A 322 4.02 1.10 10.63
N LYS A 323 4.14 0.49 11.81
CA LYS A 323 3.59 1.06 13.04
C LYS A 323 4.20 2.43 13.32
N PHE A 324 5.54 2.50 13.33
CA PHE A 324 6.22 3.76 13.64
C PHE A 324 5.86 4.86 12.65
N ALA A 325 6.01 4.61 11.33
CA ALA A 325 5.80 5.63 10.31
C ALA A 325 4.36 6.14 10.29
N THR A 326 3.36 5.27 10.46
CA THR A 326 1.94 5.69 10.42
C THR A 326 1.51 6.46 11.66
N GLU A 327 1.97 6.08 12.86
CA GLU A 327 1.69 6.83 14.09
C GLU A 327 2.42 8.19 14.07
N ALA A 328 3.67 8.22 13.64
CA ALA A 328 4.46 9.44 13.50
C ALA A 328 3.86 10.37 12.43
N SER A 329 3.37 9.84 11.29
CA SER A 329 2.73 10.67 10.25
C SER A 329 1.44 11.31 10.74
N PHE A 330 0.63 10.59 11.53
CA PHE A 330 -0.59 11.14 12.12
C PHE A 330 -0.26 12.23 13.15
N SER A 331 0.74 12.00 14.00
CA SER A 331 1.22 13.01 14.95
C SER A 331 1.78 14.26 14.22
N ALA A 332 2.62 14.05 13.19
CA ALA A 332 3.19 15.14 12.40
C ALA A 332 2.11 15.96 11.69
N ALA A 333 1.09 15.32 11.14
CA ALA A 333 -0.02 16.00 10.46
C ALA A 333 -0.87 16.82 11.43
N ALA A 334 -1.15 16.30 12.64
CA ALA A 334 -1.84 17.04 13.68
C ALA A 334 -1.06 18.28 14.12
N GLU A 335 0.26 18.15 14.29
CA GLU A 335 1.12 19.28 14.65
C GLU A 335 1.32 20.25 13.50
N ALA A 336 1.30 19.82 12.25
CA ALA A 336 1.33 20.70 11.09
C ALA A 336 0.07 21.60 11.07
N VAL A 337 -1.12 21.03 11.29
CA VAL A 337 -2.37 21.82 11.44
C VAL A 337 -2.23 22.82 12.60
N GLN A 338 -1.70 22.38 13.75
CA GLN A 338 -1.51 23.25 14.92
C GLN A 338 -0.55 24.41 14.64
N ILE A 339 0.55 24.18 13.91
CA ILE A 339 1.52 25.23 13.53
C ILE A 339 0.87 26.26 12.60
N HIS A 340 0.00 25.82 11.67
CA HIS A 340 -0.72 26.72 10.76
C HIS A 340 -1.89 27.47 11.45
N GLY A 341 -2.30 27.04 12.65
CA GLY A 341 -3.41 27.65 13.39
C GLY A 341 -4.73 27.56 12.62
N ALA A 342 -5.52 28.64 12.62
CA ALA A 342 -6.81 28.67 11.92
C ALA A 342 -6.69 28.37 10.42
N TYR A 343 -5.62 28.78 9.76
CA TYR A 343 -5.36 28.45 8.37
C TYR A 343 -5.13 26.96 8.10
N GLY A 344 -4.57 26.22 9.08
CA GLY A 344 -4.44 24.77 8.99
C GLY A 344 -5.75 24.01 9.18
N PHE A 345 -6.79 24.67 9.69
CA PHE A 345 -8.12 24.10 9.90
C PHE A 345 -9.06 24.26 8.69
N SER A 346 -8.57 24.88 7.62
CA SER A 346 -9.26 25.05 6.34
C SER A 346 -8.48 24.41 5.22
N ASP A 347 -9.12 24.15 4.09
CA ASP A 347 -8.49 23.58 2.92
C ASP A 347 -7.67 24.59 2.08
N GLU A 348 -7.36 25.75 2.65
CA GLU A 348 -6.45 26.72 2.03
C GLU A 348 -5.02 26.16 1.94
N TYR A 349 -4.59 25.45 3.01
CA TYR A 349 -3.34 24.71 3.07
C TYR A 349 -3.58 23.19 3.03
N ASP A 350 -2.63 22.43 2.54
CA ASP A 350 -2.75 20.96 2.39
C ASP A 350 -2.70 20.21 3.71
N VAL A 351 -2.30 20.83 4.82
CA VAL A 351 -2.08 20.17 6.12
C VAL A 351 -3.35 19.54 6.70
N GLU A 352 -4.53 20.11 6.43
CA GLU A 352 -5.81 19.51 6.85
C GLU A 352 -6.06 18.19 6.10
N ARG A 353 -5.73 18.12 4.79
CA ARG A 353 -5.84 16.90 3.98
C ARG A 353 -4.83 15.85 4.45
N TYR A 354 -3.61 16.28 4.80
CA TYR A 354 -2.60 15.39 5.38
C TYR A 354 -3.11 14.74 6.68
N LEU A 355 -3.75 15.52 7.56
CA LEU A 355 -4.33 15.00 8.80
C LEU A 355 -5.45 13.99 8.54
N ARG A 356 -6.38 14.28 7.64
CA ARG A 356 -7.45 13.37 7.27
C ARG A 356 -6.91 12.07 6.66
N ASN A 357 -5.93 12.17 5.78
CA ASN A 357 -5.33 11.04 5.08
C ASN A 357 -4.51 10.15 6.04
N SER A 358 -3.68 10.74 6.90
CA SER A 358 -2.82 10.01 7.84
C SER A 358 -3.61 9.13 8.81
N LYS A 359 -4.84 9.53 9.19
CA LYS A 359 -5.68 8.72 10.08
C LYS A 359 -6.02 7.35 9.49
N GLY A 360 -6.18 7.24 8.19
CA GLY A 360 -6.40 5.96 7.52
C GLY A 360 -5.23 4.98 7.71
N ALA A 361 -3.99 5.48 7.65
CA ALA A 361 -2.79 4.67 7.68
C ALA A 361 -2.59 3.87 8.97
N VAL A 362 -3.06 4.35 10.12
CA VAL A 362 -3.01 3.62 11.40
C VAL A 362 -4.07 2.51 11.49
N ILE A 363 -5.03 2.47 10.56
CA ILE A 363 -6.16 1.53 10.55
C ILE A 363 -5.96 0.41 9.54
N TYR A 364 -5.72 0.73 8.27
CA TYR A 364 -5.67 -0.25 7.19
C TYR A 364 -4.33 -1.01 7.14
N GLU A 365 -4.34 -2.13 6.41
CA GLU A 365 -3.22 -3.06 6.21
C GLU A 365 -2.59 -3.55 7.52
N GLY A 366 -3.45 -3.85 8.48
CA GLY A 366 -3.12 -4.22 9.85
C GLY A 366 -2.99 -2.99 10.74
N SER A 367 -3.97 -2.80 11.65
CA SER A 367 -4.00 -1.65 12.55
C SER A 367 -2.76 -1.58 13.45
N SER A 368 -2.55 -0.43 14.10
CA SER A 368 -1.46 -0.26 15.08
C SER A 368 -1.46 -1.36 16.14
N GLU A 369 -2.64 -1.81 16.57
CA GLU A 369 -2.80 -2.90 17.55
C GLU A 369 -2.33 -4.23 16.97
N VAL A 370 -2.69 -4.55 15.71
CA VAL A 370 -2.22 -5.76 15.02
C VAL A 370 -0.70 -5.73 14.88
N GLN A 371 -0.10 -4.58 14.51
CA GLN A 371 1.35 -4.46 14.46
C GLN A 371 1.99 -4.67 15.84
N THR A 372 1.38 -4.13 16.90
CA THR A 372 1.85 -4.33 18.29
C THR A 372 1.86 -5.81 18.67
N LEU A 373 0.80 -6.55 18.33
CA LEU A 373 0.73 -7.99 18.61
C LEU A 373 1.77 -8.79 17.81
N ILE A 374 2.03 -8.41 16.55
CA ILE A 374 3.09 -9.02 15.75
C ILE A 374 4.45 -8.81 16.41
N GLN A 375 4.77 -7.57 16.78
CA GLN A 375 6.05 -7.20 17.40
C GLN A 375 6.25 -7.92 18.75
N ALA A 376 5.22 -7.91 19.59
CA ALA A 376 5.24 -8.61 20.88
C ALA A 376 5.45 -10.11 20.70
N GLY A 377 4.77 -10.73 19.71
CA GLY A 377 4.90 -12.15 19.43
C GLY A 377 6.34 -12.55 19.07
N TYR A 378 7.05 -11.74 18.24
CA TYR A 378 8.46 -11.97 17.94
C TYR A 378 9.35 -11.76 19.17
N ALA A 379 9.14 -10.70 19.94
CA ALA A 379 9.93 -10.38 21.13
C ALA A 379 9.80 -11.45 22.22
N LEU A 380 8.60 -12.01 22.38
CA LEU A 380 8.32 -13.07 23.35
C LEU A 380 8.65 -14.50 22.84
N GLY A 381 9.07 -14.64 21.57
CA GLY A 381 9.34 -15.96 20.96
C GLY A 381 8.07 -16.80 20.71
N THR A 382 6.87 -16.24 20.87
CA THR A 382 5.60 -16.93 20.58
C THR A 382 5.24 -16.90 19.09
N ARG A 383 5.93 -16.07 18.31
CA ARG A 383 5.83 -16.01 16.84
C ARG A 383 7.20 -16.23 16.22
N VAL A 384 7.25 -17.18 15.31
CA VAL A 384 8.44 -17.47 14.49
C VAL A 384 8.03 -17.58 13.03
N ASP A 385 8.92 -17.19 12.12
CA ASP A 385 8.70 -17.38 10.69
C ASP A 385 8.85 -18.86 10.34
N LYS A 386 7.81 -19.41 9.71
CA LYS A 386 7.84 -20.78 9.19
C LYS A 386 8.13 -20.71 7.69
N PRO A 387 8.90 -21.67 7.13
CA PRO A 387 9.13 -21.75 5.69
C PRO A 387 7.81 -21.69 4.90
N LEU A 388 7.82 -20.98 3.77
CA LEU A 388 6.73 -20.96 2.81
C LEU A 388 7.08 -21.89 1.65
N ARG A 389 6.08 -22.41 0.95
CA ARG A 389 6.31 -23.14 -0.31
C ARG A 389 6.91 -22.23 -1.38
N CYS A 390 6.48 -20.97 -1.41
CA CYS A 390 7.03 -19.94 -2.27
C CYS A 390 7.61 -18.84 -1.37
N GLU A 391 8.92 -18.80 -1.24
CA GLU A 391 9.62 -17.75 -0.49
C GLU A 391 9.62 -16.41 -1.28
N PRO A 392 9.76 -15.25 -0.61
CA PRO A 392 9.88 -13.97 -1.30
C PRO A 392 11.04 -13.99 -2.30
N PRO A 393 10.86 -13.45 -3.53
CA PRO A 393 11.94 -13.39 -4.50
C PRO A 393 13.05 -12.44 -4.00
N ALA A 394 14.31 -12.89 -4.10
CA ALA A 394 15.45 -12.00 -3.94
C ALA A 394 15.58 -11.09 -5.17
N TYR A 395 16.06 -9.87 -4.96
CA TYR A 395 16.46 -9.01 -6.05
C TYR A 395 17.85 -9.45 -6.54
N ASP A 396 17.93 -9.81 -7.81
CA ASP A 396 19.19 -10.00 -8.53
C ASP A 396 19.16 -9.08 -9.75
N GLU A 397 20.06 -8.10 -9.78
CA GLU A 397 20.06 -7.09 -10.84
C GLU A 397 20.14 -7.72 -12.23
N LYS A 398 20.99 -8.74 -12.43
CA LYS A 398 21.14 -9.41 -13.73
C LYS A 398 19.89 -10.15 -14.16
N GLU A 399 19.24 -10.86 -13.24
CA GLU A 399 18.01 -11.60 -13.52
C GLU A 399 16.79 -10.68 -13.67
N TRP A 400 16.76 -9.56 -12.95
CA TRP A 400 15.62 -8.64 -12.95
C TRP A 400 15.67 -7.67 -14.15
N GLN A 401 16.86 -7.37 -14.66
CA GLN A 401 17.06 -6.54 -15.85
C GLN A 401 17.07 -7.35 -17.17
N ALA A 402 17.17 -8.68 -17.10
CA ALA A 402 17.01 -9.57 -18.24
C ALA A 402 15.53 -9.84 -18.54
#